data_2248880d8319accfdcc5b72e9673b0b8
#
_entry.id   2248880d8319accfdcc5b72e9673b0b8
#
_cell.length_a   1.000
_cell.length_b   1.000
_cell.length_c   1.000
_cell.angle_alpha   90.00
_cell.angle_beta   90.00
_cell.angle_gamma   90.00
#
_symmetry.space_group_name_H-M   'P 1'
#
loop_
_entity.id
_entity.type
_entity.pdbx_description
1 polymer ?
#
loop_
_entity_poly.entity_id
_entity_poly.type
_entity_poly.pdbx_seq_one_letter_code
_entity_poly.pdbx_strand_id
1 'polypeptide(L)'
;MVTGVSGSGKSTLVLESLIPALQAAAAGRALPAHVRAAEAPGITRAQLIDASPIGTNIRSTAATYADVHDELRKVFARTEDAKAGGWKSGDFSYYTGRLRCPACDGTGVVSLDVQFLPDVDIPCPDCRGSRYAKEALLIKRTNKAGRTYSLPELMDMDVDEALQACADLKTVATRLKTLADLGLGYLTLGEGTPG
;
A
#
# COMPACT_ATOMS: atom_id res chain seq x y z
N MET A 1 0.24 -0.61 29.62
CA MET A 1 0.47 0.71 29.00
C MET A 1 1.70 1.34 29.64
N VAL A 2 2.65 1.89 28.84
CA VAL A 2 3.86 2.58 29.34
C VAL A 2 3.65 4.08 29.16
N THR A 3 3.66 4.83 30.27
CA THR A 3 3.39 6.28 30.30
C THR A 3 4.54 7.04 30.98
N GLY A 4 4.66 8.32 30.71
CA GLY A 4 5.67 9.19 31.29
C GLY A 4 5.96 10.41 30.40
N VAL A 5 6.66 11.40 30.92
CA VAL A 5 7.05 12.63 30.18
C VAL A 5 7.98 12.32 29.02
N SER A 6 8.08 13.24 28.06
CA SER A 6 9.04 13.11 26.95
C SER A 6 10.46 13.01 27.48
N GLY A 7 11.31 12.16 26.87
CA GLY A 7 12.69 11.94 27.30
C GLY A 7 12.88 11.00 28.50
N SER A 8 11.80 10.44 29.11
CA SER A 8 11.90 9.53 30.27
C SER A 8 12.37 8.10 29.92
N GLY A 9 12.79 7.83 28.71
CA GLY A 9 13.32 6.51 28.32
C GLY A 9 12.27 5.45 27.97
N LYS A 10 10.99 5.81 27.80
CA LYS A 10 9.91 4.85 27.45
C LYS A 10 10.19 4.05 26.19
N SER A 11 10.57 4.76 25.13
CA SER A 11 10.90 4.11 23.84
C SER A 11 12.11 3.20 23.96
N THR A 12 13.17 3.65 24.64
CA THR A 12 14.37 2.85 24.92
C THR A 12 14.02 1.59 25.72
N LEU A 13 13.20 1.71 26.77
CA LEU A 13 12.75 0.55 27.54
C LEU A 13 12.01 -0.46 26.67
N VAL A 14 11.09 0.00 25.80
CA VAL A 14 10.30 -0.90 24.96
C VAL A 14 11.14 -1.47 23.81
N LEU A 15 11.86 -0.62 23.06
CA LEU A 15 12.55 -1.01 21.83
C LEU A 15 13.88 -1.73 22.09
N GLU A 16 14.61 -1.33 23.11
CA GLU A 16 15.95 -1.87 23.37
C GLU A 16 15.96 -2.96 24.44
N SER A 17 14.96 -3.00 25.33
CA SER A 17 14.91 -3.98 26.41
C SER A 17 13.76 -4.97 26.30
N LEU A 18 12.52 -4.49 26.33
CA LEU A 18 11.33 -5.35 26.43
C LEU A 18 11.15 -6.23 25.20
N ILE A 19 11.08 -5.64 24.01
CA ILE A 19 10.84 -6.40 22.77
C ILE A 19 11.98 -7.37 22.46
N PRO A 20 13.27 -6.96 22.49
CA PRO A 20 14.38 -7.89 22.28
C PRO A 20 14.45 -9.01 23.31
N ALA A 21 14.12 -8.72 24.58
CA ALA A 21 14.10 -9.75 25.62
C ALA A 21 12.98 -10.79 25.40
N LEU A 22 11.77 -10.36 25.05
CA LEU A 22 10.67 -11.26 24.74
C LEU A 22 10.96 -12.10 23.48
N GLN A 23 11.54 -11.50 22.45
CA GLN A 23 11.94 -12.23 21.24
C GLN A 23 13.06 -13.26 21.52
N ALA A 24 14.02 -12.90 22.36
CA ALA A 24 15.09 -13.81 22.76
C ALA A 24 14.53 -14.97 23.61
N ALA A 25 13.67 -14.67 24.58
CA ALA A 25 13.04 -15.70 25.42
C ALA A 25 12.16 -16.65 24.60
N ALA A 26 11.33 -16.14 23.69
CA ALA A 26 10.49 -16.95 22.81
C ALA A 26 11.32 -17.84 21.85
N ALA A 27 12.50 -17.37 21.44
CA ALA A 27 13.41 -18.10 20.52
C ALA A 27 14.45 -18.96 21.25
N GLY A 28 14.45 -19.01 22.58
CA GLY A 28 15.48 -19.70 23.36
C GLY A 28 16.90 -19.15 23.19
N ARG A 29 17.03 -17.85 22.91
CA ARG A 29 18.32 -17.17 22.69
C ARG A 29 18.76 -16.40 23.94
N ALA A 30 20.04 -16.03 23.98
CA ALA A 30 20.57 -15.18 25.06
C ALA A 30 19.85 -13.83 25.10
N LEU A 31 19.54 -13.35 26.32
CA LEU A 31 18.96 -12.05 26.55
C LEU A 31 19.97 -10.93 26.19
N PRO A 32 19.48 -9.72 25.85
CA PRO A 32 20.34 -8.54 25.74
C PRO A 32 21.19 -8.34 27.01
N ALA A 33 22.44 -7.92 26.85
CA ALA A 33 23.42 -7.85 27.95
C ALA A 33 22.97 -7.01 29.16
N HIS A 34 22.12 -6.02 28.96
CA HIS A 34 21.58 -5.15 30.01
C HIS A 34 20.28 -5.69 30.63
N VAL A 35 19.72 -6.81 30.13
CA VAL A 35 18.50 -7.45 30.66
C VAL A 35 18.89 -8.64 31.52
N ARG A 36 18.61 -8.59 32.84
CA ARG A 36 18.99 -9.64 33.78
C ARG A 36 18.13 -10.89 33.67
N ALA A 37 16.82 -10.71 33.49
CA ALA A 37 15.86 -11.80 33.38
C ALA A 37 14.64 -11.35 32.57
N ALA A 38 14.02 -12.30 31.86
CA ALA A 38 12.73 -12.11 31.20
C ALA A 38 11.91 -13.38 31.40
N GLU A 39 10.85 -13.29 32.19
CA GLU A 39 9.87 -14.36 32.38
C GLU A 39 8.63 -14.06 31.55
N ALA A 40 8.38 -14.87 30.54
CA ALA A 40 7.27 -14.66 29.60
C ALA A 40 6.55 -15.99 29.30
N PRO A 41 5.96 -16.66 30.33
CA PRO A 41 5.30 -17.94 30.14
C PRO A 41 4.12 -17.78 29.17
N GLY A 42 4.07 -18.65 28.14
CA GLY A 42 3.02 -18.64 27.13
C GLY A 42 3.20 -17.63 25.99
N ILE A 43 4.20 -16.76 26.02
CA ILE A 43 4.52 -15.89 24.89
C ILE A 43 5.42 -16.65 23.92
N THR A 44 4.88 -16.95 22.73
CA THR A 44 5.59 -17.65 21.66
C THR A 44 6.16 -16.68 20.61
N ARG A 45 5.65 -15.45 20.55
CA ARG A 45 6.08 -14.43 19.58
C ARG A 45 5.88 -13.02 20.15
N ALA A 46 6.85 -12.15 19.95
CA ALA A 46 6.73 -10.72 20.19
C ALA A 46 7.00 -9.96 18.87
N GLN A 47 6.09 -9.07 18.51
CA GLN A 47 6.17 -8.25 17.29
C GLN A 47 6.02 -6.79 17.64
N LEU A 48 6.92 -5.96 17.12
CA LEU A 48 6.80 -4.51 17.19
C LEU A 48 5.95 -4.03 16.01
N ILE A 49 5.01 -3.15 16.32
CA ILE A 49 4.29 -2.35 15.34
C ILE A 49 4.57 -0.89 15.70
N ASP A 50 5.19 -0.17 14.81
CA ASP A 50 5.56 1.23 14.99
C ASP A 50 4.96 2.11 13.89
N ALA A 51 5.21 3.41 13.94
CA ALA A 51 4.74 4.39 12.97
C ALA A 51 5.71 4.57 11.79
N SER A 52 6.65 3.65 11.59
CA SER A 52 7.56 3.73 10.44
C SER A 52 6.77 3.58 9.14
N PRO A 53 7.09 4.35 8.09
CA PRO A 53 6.47 4.20 6.79
C PRO A 53 6.58 2.75 6.28
N ILE A 54 5.47 2.20 5.77
CA ILE A 54 5.40 0.82 5.29
C ILE A 54 6.28 0.61 4.05
N GLY A 55 6.53 1.67 3.29
CA GLY A 55 7.38 1.63 2.10
C GLY A 55 8.15 2.92 1.92
N THR A 56 9.33 2.82 1.34
CA THR A 56 10.18 3.96 0.97
C THR A 56 10.01 4.36 -0.51
N ASN A 57 9.29 3.55 -1.30
CA ASN A 57 9.11 3.80 -2.71
C ASN A 57 7.88 4.68 -2.94
N ILE A 58 8.09 5.87 -3.49
CA ILE A 58 7.04 6.85 -3.81
C ILE A 58 5.92 6.29 -4.70
N ARG A 59 6.18 5.18 -5.42
CA ARG A 59 5.17 4.50 -6.23
C ARG A 59 4.39 3.44 -5.47
N SER A 60 4.75 3.11 -4.24
CA SER A 60 3.99 2.16 -3.42
C SER A 60 2.63 2.73 -3.04
N THR A 61 1.59 1.90 -3.17
CA THR A 61 0.21 2.26 -2.83
C THR A 61 -0.42 1.15 -1.96
N ALA A 62 -1.57 1.44 -1.35
CA ALA A 62 -2.34 0.44 -0.63
C ALA A 62 -2.61 -0.81 -1.48
N ALA A 63 -2.95 -0.64 -2.76
CA ALA A 63 -3.18 -1.75 -3.69
C ALA A 63 -1.92 -2.58 -4.00
N THR A 64 -0.73 -1.95 -4.09
CA THR A 64 0.52 -2.69 -4.33
C THR A 64 0.96 -3.42 -3.07
N TYR A 65 0.81 -2.81 -1.91
CA TYR A 65 1.15 -3.42 -0.64
C TYR A 65 0.29 -4.67 -0.33
N ALA A 66 -1.00 -4.61 -0.68
CA ALA A 66 -1.91 -5.74 -0.53
C ALA A 66 -1.84 -6.76 -1.69
N ASP A 67 -0.90 -6.63 -2.63
CA ASP A 67 -0.79 -7.43 -3.86
C ASP A 67 -2.06 -7.42 -4.75
N VAL A 68 -2.95 -6.47 -4.56
CA VAL A 68 -4.19 -6.31 -5.33
C VAL A 68 -3.89 -5.80 -6.74
N HIS A 69 -2.99 -4.84 -6.85
CA HIS A 69 -2.63 -4.20 -8.11
C HIS A 69 -2.12 -5.20 -9.17
N ASP A 70 -1.28 -6.16 -8.77
CA ASP A 70 -0.74 -7.16 -9.70
C ASP A 70 -1.81 -8.10 -10.26
N GLU A 71 -2.80 -8.47 -9.44
CA GLU A 71 -3.94 -9.25 -9.91
C GLU A 71 -4.85 -8.43 -10.83
N LEU A 72 -5.09 -7.16 -10.50
CA LEU A 72 -5.88 -6.26 -11.35
C LEU A 72 -5.23 -6.05 -12.73
N ARG A 73 -3.92 -5.88 -12.80
CA ARG A 73 -3.20 -5.78 -14.08
C ARG A 73 -3.44 -6.99 -14.99
N LYS A 74 -3.44 -8.21 -14.42
CA LYS A 74 -3.73 -9.44 -15.15
C LYS A 74 -5.19 -9.49 -15.64
N VAL A 75 -6.12 -9.00 -14.83
CA VAL A 75 -7.54 -8.96 -15.17
C VAL A 75 -7.79 -7.95 -16.29
N PHE A 76 -7.27 -6.73 -16.17
CA PHE A 76 -7.47 -5.69 -17.19
C PHE A 76 -6.82 -6.05 -18.53
N ALA A 77 -5.65 -6.71 -18.53
CA ALA A 77 -5.02 -7.19 -19.76
C ALA A 77 -5.84 -8.24 -20.54
N ARG A 78 -6.87 -8.83 -19.94
CA ARG A 78 -7.77 -9.81 -20.58
C ARG A 78 -9.04 -9.18 -21.13
N THR A 79 -9.29 -7.90 -20.92
CA THR A 79 -10.45 -7.20 -21.46
C THR A 79 -10.36 -7.10 -22.99
N GLU A 80 -11.48 -6.96 -23.66
CA GLU A 80 -11.52 -6.81 -25.13
C GLU A 80 -10.81 -5.53 -25.58
N ASP A 81 -10.99 -4.42 -24.83
CA ASP A 81 -10.29 -3.15 -25.09
C ASP A 81 -8.76 -3.31 -25.01
N ALA A 82 -8.28 -4.04 -24.00
CA ALA A 82 -6.84 -4.29 -23.85
C ALA A 82 -6.30 -5.15 -24.99
N LYS A 83 -7.02 -6.18 -25.38
CA LYS A 83 -6.64 -7.04 -26.53
C LYS A 83 -6.63 -6.26 -27.84
N ALA A 84 -7.65 -5.45 -28.10
CA ALA A 84 -7.73 -4.60 -29.28
C ALA A 84 -6.56 -3.60 -29.35
N GLY A 85 -6.13 -3.04 -28.21
CA GLY A 85 -4.99 -2.13 -28.11
C GLY A 85 -3.63 -2.82 -28.00
N GLY A 86 -3.58 -4.16 -27.93
CA GLY A 86 -2.34 -4.92 -27.74
C GLY A 86 -1.68 -4.70 -26.37
N TRP A 87 -2.47 -4.34 -25.34
CA TRP A 87 -1.99 -4.07 -23.99
C TRP A 87 -1.84 -5.37 -23.18
N LYS A 88 -0.67 -5.55 -22.57
CA LYS A 88 -0.35 -6.69 -21.71
C LYS A 88 -0.36 -6.27 -20.24
N SER A 89 -0.36 -7.23 -19.32
CA SER A 89 -0.35 -6.95 -17.88
C SER A 89 0.82 -6.06 -17.42
N GLY A 90 1.98 -6.14 -18.07
CA GLY A 90 3.11 -5.27 -17.80
C GLY A 90 2.84 -3.80 -18.15
N ASP A 91 2.03 -3.53 -19.18
CA ASP A 91 1.72 -2.17 -19.60
C ASP A 91 0.88 -1.39 -18.59
N PHE A 92 0.12 -2.09 -17.75
CA PHE A 92 -0.67 -1.52 -16.65
C PHE A 92 0.15 -1.23 -15.38
N SER A 93 1.45 -1.48 -15.39
CA SER A 93 2.32 -1.12 -14.26
C SER A 93 2.66 0.37 -14.34
N TYR A 94 2.32 1.14 -13.30
CA TYR A 94 2.79 2.53 -13.20
C TYR A 94 4.25 2.65 -12.75
N TYR A 95 4.95 1.53 -12.50
CA TYR A 95 6.41 1.50 -12.30
C TYR A 95 7.18 1.53 -13.64
N THR A 96 6.77 0.69 -14.60
CA THR A 96 7.52 0.46 -15.83
C THR A 96 6.64 0.32 -17.08
N GLY A 97 5.31 0.32 -16.92
CA GLY A 97 4.37 0.07 -18.01
C GLY A 97 4.20 1.27 -18.94
N ARG A 98 3.75 1.00 -20.16
CA ARG A 98 3.51 2.02 -21.18
C ARG A 98 2.29 2.89 -20.89
N LEU A 99 1.35 2.41 -20.06
CA LEU A 99 0.14 3.14 -19.65
C LEU A 99 0.37 4.02 -18.42
N ARG A 100 1.61 4.14 -17.91
CA ARG A 100 1.92 5.08 -16.83
C ARG A 100 1.85 6.52 -17.33
N CYS A 101 1.53 7.44 -16.44
CA CYS A 101 1.52 8.86 -16.77
C CYS A 101 2.93 9.34 -17.16
N PRO A 102 3.11 9.91 -18.36
CA PRO A 102 4.44 10.38 -18.81
C PRO A 102 4.90 11.64 -18.08
N ALA A 103 3.98 12.47 -17.58
CA ALA A 103 4.33 13.73 -16.92
C ALA A 103 4.93 13.52 -15.52
N CYS A 104 4.43 12.56 -14.76
CA CYS A 104 4.95 12.24 -13.42
C CYS A 104 5.69 10.89 -13.35
N ASP A 105 5.88 10.23 -14.47
CA ASP A 105 6.52 8.91 -14.55
C ASP A 105 5.89 7.87 -13.60
N GLY A 106 4.58 7.96 -13.39
CA GLY A 106 3.81 7.05 -12.55
C GLY A 106 3.94 7.27 -11.04
N THR A 107 4.49 8.40 -10.60
CA THR A 107 4.52 8.77 -9.17
C THR A 107 3.18 9.31 -8.66
N GLY A 108 2.36 9.88 -9.55
CA GLY A 108 1.10 10.54 -9.22
C GLY A 108 1.29 11.98 -8.72
N VAL A 109 2.51 12.39 -8.41
CA VAL A 109 2.85 13.72 -7.90
C VAL A 109 3.97 14.35 -8.73
N VAL A 110 4.10 15.67 -8.65
CA VAL A 110 5.24 16.42 -9.16
C VAL A 110 5.77 17.29 -8.03
N SER A 111 7.08 17.32 -7.88
CA SER A 111 7.75 18.14 -6.87
C SER A 111 7.95 19.55 -7.40
N LEU A 112 7.53 20.55 -6.62
CA LEU A 112 7.78 21.95 -6.90
C LEU A 112 8.98 22.41 -6.08
N ASP A 113 10.05 22.82 -6.78
CA ASP A 113 11.17 23.52 -6.16
C ASP A 113 10.71 24.95 -5.81
N VAL A 114 10.51 25.19 -4.53
CA VAL A 114 10.17 26.51 -3.99
C VAL A 114 11.40 27.06 -3.31
N GLN A 115 12.04 28.09 -3.91
CA GLN A 115 13.23 28.72 -3.35
C GLN A 115 13.08 28.99 -1.85
N PHE A 116 14.04 28.49 -1.06
CA PHE A 116 14.14 28.64 0.41
C PHE A 116 13.11 27.86 1.24
N LEU A 117 12.30 26.98 0.64
CA LEU A 117 11.39 26.08 1.34
C LEU A 117 11.70 24.62 0.97
N PRO A 118 11.32 23.64 1.78
CA PRO A 118 11.36 22.25 1.36
C PRO A 118 10.51 22.04 0.10
N ASP A 119 10.93 21.12 -0.78
CA ASP A 119 10.16 20.72 -1.95
C ASP A 119 8.74 20.33 -1.54
N VAL A 120 7.76 20.80 -2.28
CA VAL A 120 6.34 20.51 -2.04
C VAL A 120 5.83 19.63 -3.15
N ASP A 121 5.41 18.42 -2.77
CA ASP A 121 4.76 17.49 -3.69
C ASP A 121 3.29 17.89 -3.90
N ILE A 122 2.91 18.10 -5.15
CA ILE A 122 1.52 18.35 -5.54
C ILE A 122 1.02 17.23 -6.46
N PRO A 123 -0.29 16.94 -6.47
CA PRO A 123 -0.85 15.99 -7.42
C PRO A 123 -0.49 16.37 -8.85
N CYS A 124 -0.05 15.40 -9.64
CA CYS A 124 0.31 15.63 -11.04
C CYS A 124 -0.87 16.25 -11.80
N PRO A 125 -0.70 17.41 -12.49
CA PRO A 125 -1.79 18.08 -13.17
C PRO A 125 -2.40 17.26 -14.32
N ASP A 126 -1.60 16.40 -14.96
CA ASP A 126 -2.03 15.61 -16.11
C ASP A 126 -2.87 14.40 -15.69
N CYS A 127 -2.42 13.62 -14.71
CA CYS A 127 -3.11 12.42 -14.25
C CYS A 127 -3.92 12.62 -12.96
N ARG A 128 -3.81 13.80 -12.32
CA ARG A 128 -4.52 14.15 -11.07
C ARG A 128 -4.31 13.13 -9.95
N GLY A 129 -3.11 12.55 -9.88
CA GLY A 129 -2.78 11.54 -8.87
C GLY A 129 -3.02 10.10 -9.30
N SER A 130 -3.75 9.83 -10.39
CA SER A 130 -4.08 8.45 -10.81
C SER A 130 -2.89 7.61 -11.24
N ARG A 131 -1.74 8.23 -11.51
CA ARG A 131 -0.48 7.59 -11.98
C ARG A 131 -0.53 7.06 -13.41
N TYR A 132 -1.67 7.11 -14.08
CA TYR A 132 -1.90 6.55 -15.40
C TYR A 132 -2.06 7.61 -16.49
N ALA A 133 -1.68 7.26 -17.71
CA ALA A 133 -1.97 8.03 -18.90
C ALA A 133 -3.47 7.95 -19.25
N LYS A 134 -3.97 8.90 -20.03
CA LYS A 134 -5.38 9.00 -20.40
C LYS A 134 -5.88 7.78 -21.17
N GLU A 135 -5.02 7.11 -21.91
CA GLU A 135 -5.31 5.89 -22.65
C GLU A 135 -5.77 4.75 -21.73
N ALA A 136 -5.27 4.70 -20.50
CA ALA A 136 -5.68 3.69 -19.53
C ALA A 136 -7.17 3.83 -19.12
N LEU A 137 -7.74 5.04 -19.21
CA LEU A 137 -9.16 5.28 -18.93
C LEU A 137 -10.08 4.68 -20.00
N LEU A 138 -9.59 4.43 -21.20
CA LEU A 138 -10.35 3.86 -22.29
C LEU A 138 -10.48 2.33 -22.18
N ILE A 139 -9.62 1.70 -21.41
CA ILE A 139 -9.59 0.24 -21.22
C ILE A 139 -10.54 -0.10 -20.06
N LYS A 140 -11.74 -0.57 -20.41
CA LYS A 140 -12.82 -0.79 -19.46
C LYS A 140 -13.02 -2.28 -19.15
N ARG A 141 -13.45 -2.53 -17.92
CA ARG A 141 -13.92 -3.83 -17.47
C ARG A 141 -15.33 -3.69 -16.93
N THR A 142 -16.23 -4.58 -17.35
CA THR A 142 -17.58 -4.69 -16.77
C THR A 142 -17.58 -5.89 -15.82
N ASN A 143 -17.98 -5.69 -14.58
CA ASN A 143 -18.14 -6.77 -13.59
C ASN A 143 -19.47 -7.52 -13.81
N LYS A 144 -19.66 -8.61 -13.06
CA LYS A 144 -20.91 -9.41 -13.14
C LYS A 144 -22.18 -8.65 -12.74
N ALA A 145 -22.06 -7.58 -11.97
CA ALA A 145 -23.17 -6.70 -11.59
C ALA A 145 -23.50 -5.62 -12.65
N GLY A 146 -22.76 -5.60 -13.78
CA GLY A 146 -22.97 -4.63 -14.88
C GLY A 146 -22.26 -3.29 -14.67
N ARG A 147 -21.49 -3.10 -13.60
CA ARG A 147 -20.69 -1.88 -13.38
C ARG A 147 -19.45 -1.92 -14.25
N THR A 148 -19.21 -0.84 -15.01
CA THR A 148 -18.07 -0.69 -15.92
C THR A 148 -17.10 0.35 -15.36
N TYR A 149 -15.80 0.03 -15.34
CA TYR A 149 -14.74 0.89 -14.85
C TYR A 149 -13.39 0.55 -15.49
N SER A 150 -12.49 1.52 -15.52
CA SER A 150 -11.08 1.35 -15.90
C SER A 150 -10.23 1.05 -14.65
N LEU A 151 -8.96 0.66 -14.86
CA LEU A 151 -8.03 0.47 -13.73
C LEU A 151 -7.75 1.78 -12.98
N PRO A 152 -7.49 2.95 -13.62
CA PRO A 152 -7.37 4.21 -12.89
C PRO A 152 -8.59 4.52 -12.02
N GLU A 153 -9.82 4.40 -12.56
CA GLU A 153 -11.05 4.64 -11.80
C GLU A 153 -11.18 3.68 -10.59
N LEU A 154 -10.76 2.43 -10.73
CA LEU A 154 -10.75 1.48 -9.62
C LEU A 154 -9.71 1.86 -8.57
N MET A 155 -8.56 2.38 -8.97
CA MET A 155 -7.51 2.85 -8.04
C MET A 155 -7.93 4.09 -7.24
N ASP A 156 -8.89 4.87 -7.74
CA ASP A 156 -9.47 6.02 -7.04
C ASP A 156 -10.58 5.63 -6.04
N MET A 157 -11.06 4.38 -6.07
CA MET A 157 -12.04 3.87 -5.10
C MET A 157 -11.39 3.59 -3.76
N ASP A 158 -12.15 3.73 -2.68
CA ASP A 158 -11.77 3.19 -1.39
C ASP A 158 -11.88 1.64 -1.39
N VAL A 159 -11.31 1.02 -0.36
CA VAL A 159 -11.27 -0.45 -0.23
C VAL A 159 -12.67 -1.05 -0.19
N ASP A 160 -13.64 -0.39 0.49
CA ASP A 160 -15.00 -0.90 0.63
C ASP A 160 -15.75 -0.82 -0.71
N GLU A 161 -15.60 0.26 -1.46
CA GLU A 161 -16.16 0.42 -2.80
C GLU A 161 -15.52 -0.55 -3.81
N ALA A 162 -14.19 -0.67 -3.77
CA ALA A 162 -13.44 -1.57 -4.62
C ALA A 162 -13.77 -3.05 -4.34
N LEU A 163 -14.05 -3.41 -3.08
CA LEU A 163 -14.50 -4.76 -2.71
C LEU A 163 -15.84 -5.09 -3.38
N GLN A 164 -16.78 -4.14 -3.41
CA GLN A 164 -18.06 -4.32 -4.12
C GLN A 164 -17.84 -4.41 -5.64
N ALA A 165 -17.02 -3.53 -6.21
CA ALA A 165 -16.72 -3.50 -7.64
C ALA A 165 -16.02 -4.79 -8.12
N CYS A 166 -15.18 -5.38 -7.28
CA CYS A 166 -14.37 -6.59 -7.57
C CYS A 166 -14.92 -7.88 -6.93
N ALA A 167 -16.17 -7.90 -6.47
CA ALA A 167 -16.76 -9.07 -5.80
C ALA A 167 -16.73 -10.36 -6.65
N ASP A 168 -16.70 -10.24 -7.96
CA ASP A 168 -16.57 -11.36 -8.91
C ASP A 168 -15.11 -11.82 -9.13
N LEU A 169 -14.11 -11.14 -8.57
CA LEU A 169 -12.69 -11.47 -8.64
C LEU A 169 -12.22 -12.07 -7.30
N LYS A 170 -12.37 -13.39 -7.13
CA LYS A 170 -12.16 -14.09 -5.85
C LYS A 170 -10.87 -13.68 -5.13
N THR A 171 -9.72 -13.68 -5.81
CA THR A 171 -8.42 -13.34 -5.19
C THR A 171 -8.37 -11.90 -4.73
N VAL A 172 -8.81 -10.96 -5.58
CA VAL A 172 -8.86 -9.52 -5.26
C VAL A 172 -9.82 -9.26 -4.11
N ALA A 173 -11.05 -9.81 -4.19
CA ALA A 173 -12.06 -9.64 -3.16
C ALA A 173 -11.60 -10.18 -1.79
N THR A 174 -10.90 -11.33 -1.74
CA THR A 174 -10.35 -11.86 -0.49
C THR A 174 -9.34 -10.91 0.14
N ARG A 175 -8.44 -10.33 -0.65
CA ARG A 175 -7.42 -9.38 -0.16
C ARG A 175 -8.04 -8.06 0.29
N LEU A 176 -8.97 -7.51 -0.49
CA LEU A 176 -9.70 -6.29 -0.12
C LEU A 176 -10.53 -6.51 1.16
N LYS A 177 -11.18 -7.67 1.29
CA LYS A 177 -11.91 -8.02 2.51
C LYS A 177 -10.98 -8.06 3.74
N THR A 178 -9.76 -8.56 3.61
CA THR A 178 -8.78 -8.55 4.71
C THR A 178 -8.46 -7.12 5.14
N LEU A 179 -8.29 -6.18 4.20
CA LEU A 179 -8.09 -4.77 4.54
C LEU A 179 -9.31 -4.17 5.25
N ALA A 180 -10.52 -4.43 4.74
CA ALA A 180 -11.76 -3.97 5.36
C ALA A 180 -11.95 -4.53 6.78
N ASP A 181 -11.70 -5.84 6.98
CA ASP A 181 -11.77 -6.51 8.29
C ASP A 181 -10.73 -5.94 9.29
N LEU A 182 -9.63 -5.37 8.83
CA LEU A 182 -8.64 -4.63 9.62
C LEU A 182 -9.06 -3.18 9.93
N GLY A 183 -10.22 -2.73 9.46
CA GLY A 183 -10.69 -1.36 9.63
C GLY A 183 -10.08 -0.35 8.65
N LEU A 184 -9.48 -0.82 7.56
CA LEU A 184 -8.83 0.00 6.52
C LEU A 184 -9.73 0.23 5.29
N GLY A 185 -11.04 0.03 5.43
CA GLY A 185 -12.03 0.17 4.37
C GLY A 185 -12.06 1.55 3.71
N TYR A 186 -11.69 2.58 4.45
CA TYR A 186 -11.66 3.98 4.01
C TYR A 186 -10.44 4.37 3.16
N LEU A 187 -9.40 3.54 3.12
CA LEU A 187 -8.19 3.84 2.34
C LEU A 187 -8.47 3.74 0.84
N THR A 188 -8.03 4.74 0.09
CA THR A 188 -8.06 4.68 -1.38
C THR A 188 -7.00 3.69 -1.89
N LEU A 189 -7.34 2.84 -2.88
CA LEU A 189 -6.40 1.85 -3.42
C LEU A 189 -5.12 2.47 -3.97
N GLY A 190 -5.23 3.65 -4.60
CA GLY A 190 -4.12 4.42 -5.16
C GLY A 190 -3.37 5.29 -4.15
N GLU A 191 -3.81 5.32 -2.89
CA GLU A 191 -3.15 6.10 -1.84
C GLU A 191 -1.72 5.62 -1.61
N GLY A 192 -0.78 6.58 -1.56
CA GLY A 192 0.64 6.28 -1.34
C GLY A 192 0.90 5.74 0.06
N THR A 193 1.76 4.73 0.17
CA THR A 193 2.18 4.17 1.46
C THR A 193 3.36 4.87 2.13
N PRO A 194 4.22 5.65 1.44
CA PRO A 194 5.17 6.55 2.09
C PRO A 194 4.41 7.74 2.68
N GLY A 195 4.46 7.91 3.95
CA GLY A 195 3.84 9.00 4.71
C GLY A 195 4.78 9.51 5.77
#